data_d773c15a70c45c87fc9067739760d40e
#
_entry.id   d773c15a70c45c87fc9067739760d40e
#
_cell.length_a   1.000
_cell.length_b   1.000
_cell.length_c   1.000
_cell.angle_alpha   90.00
_cell.angle_beta   90.00
_cell.angle_gamma   90.00
#
_symmetry.space_group_name_H-M   'P 1'
#
loop_
_entity.id
_entity.type
_entity.pdbx_description
1 polymer ?
#
loop_
_entity_poly.entity_id
_entity_poly.type
_entity_poly.pdbx_seq_one_letter_code
_entity_poly.pdbx_strand_id
1 'polypeptide(L)'
;MTSKNQNQDNLVRVYEQYADILYRICLSYLQRREDAEDAVQDVFIKYSAVAGSFRDETHERAWLIRVASNRCRDLIRHRKIREYLPLHEVEE
;
A
#
# COMPACT_ATOMS: atom_id res chain seq x y z
N MET A 1 -22.17 -13.13 10.10
CA MET A 1 -22.82 -12.19 9.24
C MET A 1 -22.34 -10.76 9.45
N THR A 2 -22.43 -10.30 10.67
CA THR A 2 -22.08 -8.94 10.98
C THR A 2 -20.61 -8.67 10.82
N SER A 3 -19.74 -9.64 11.13
CA SER A 3 -18.30 -9.41 11.04
C SER A 3 -17.85 -9.18 9.60
N LYS A 4 -18.45 -9.87 8.66
CA LYS A 4 -18.10 -9.68 7.25
C LYS A 4 -18.53 -8.30 6.77
N ASN A 5 -19.74 -7.88 7.13
CA ASN A 5 -20.22 -6.55 6.77
C ASN A 5 -19.39 -5.50 7.45
N GLN A 6 -18.99 -5.74 8.69
CA GLN A 6 -18.19 -4.79 9.43
C GLN A 6 -16.80 -4.61 8.80
N ASN A 7 -16.21 -5.68 8.30
CA ASN A 7 -14.93 -5.59 7.62
C ASN A 7 -15.04 -4.78 6.33
N GLN A 8 -16.13 -4.95 5.59
CA GLN A 8 -16.36 -4.17 4.39
C GLN A 8 -16.57 -2.70 4.72
N ASP A 9 -17.32 -2.43 5.79
CA ASP A 9 -17.56 -1.06 6.23
C ASP A 9 -16.25 -0.40 6.65
N ASN A 10 -15.38 -1.13 7.35
CA ASN A 10 -14.09 -0.62 7.74
C ASN A 10 -13.24 -0.31 6.52
N LEU A 11 -13.26 -1.18 5.53
CA LEU A 11 -12.47 -0.97 4.32
C LEU A 11 -12.92 0.28 3.58
N VAL A 12 -14.23 0.46 3.43
CA VAL A 12 -14.76 1.64 2.74
C VAL A 12 -14.39 2.90 3.50
N ARG A 13 -14.59 2.89 4.81
CA ARG A 13 -14.27 4.04 5.66
C ARG A 13 -12.79 4.42 5.54
N VAL A 14 -11.93 3.43 5.64
CA VAL A 14 -10.49 3.67 5.62
C VAL A 14 -10.05 4.12 4.23
N TYR A 15 -10.62 3.54 3.20
CA TYR A 15 -10.30 3.96 1.84
C TYR A 15 -10.67 5.43 1.64
N GLU A 16 -11.88 5.80 2.01
CA GLU A 16 -12.32 7.18 1.84
C GLU A 16 -11.50 8.16 2.67
N GLN A 17 -11.08 7.72 3.84
CA GLN A 17 -10.35 8.59 4.75
C GLN A 17 -8.87 8.73 4.38
N TYR A 18 -8.24 7.65 3.93
CA TYR A 18 -6.79 7.62 3.81
C TYR A 18 -6.25 7.43 2.40
N ALA A 19 -7.10 7.13 1.41
CA ALA A 19 -6.60 6.85 0.06
C ALA A 19 -5.77 7.99 -0.49
N ASP A 20 -6.23 9.23 -0.30
CA ASP A 20 -5.55 10.39 -0.85
C ASP A 20 -4.17 10.58 -0.21
N ILE A 21 -4.10 10.46 1.11
CA ILE A 21 -2.83 10.68 1.80
C ILE A 21 -1.84 9.56 1.47
N LEU A 22 -2.34 8.33 1.37
CA LEU A 22 -1.48 7.20 0.99
C LEU A 22 -1.00 7.34 -0.44
N TYR A 23 -1.87 7.81 -1.33
CA TYR A 23 -1.48 8.05 -2.71
C TYR A 23 -0.36 9.08 -2.79
N ARG A 24 -0.49 10.17 -2.03
CA ARG A 24 0.54 11.22 -2.02
C ARG A 24 1.87 10.69 -1.52
N ILE A 25 1.84 9.84 -0.48
CA ILE A 25 3.05 9.23 0.03
C ILE A 25 3.69 8.36 -1.05
N CYS A 26 2.89 7.49 -1.67
CA CYS A 26 3.41 6.59 -2.69
C CYS A 26 3.92 7.36 -3.90
N LEU A 27 3.22 8.43 -4.29
CA LEU A 27 3.65 9.23 -5.41
C LEU A 27 4.98 9.91 -5.14
N SER A 28 5.20 10.36 -3.90
CA SER A 28 6.46 11.00 -3.56
C SER A 28 7.63 10.02 -3.64
N TYR A 29 7.39 8.74 -3.33
CA TYR A 29 8.43 7.72 -3.45
C TYR A 29 8.62 7.29 -4.90
N LEU A 30 7.55 7.03 -5.62
CA LEU A 30 7.62 6.32 -6.90
C LEU A 30 7.61 7.24 -8.11
N GLN A 31 7.06 8.44 -7.95
CA GLN A 31 7.07 9.51 -8.95
C GLN A 31 6.35 9.16 -10.24
N ARG A 32 5.52 8.11 -10.21
CA ARG A 32 4.68 7.73 -11.34
C ARG A 32 3.29 7.44 -10.81
N ARG A 33 2.29 8.01 -11.48
CA ARG A 33 0.90 7.87 -11.05
C ARG A 33 0.47 6.42 -10.99
N GLU A 34 0.75 5.67 -12.05
CA GLU A 34 0.30 4.29 -12.12
C GLU A 34 0.94 3.44 -11.05
N ASP A 35 2.24 3.65 -10.82
CA ASP A 35 2.94 2.90 -9.77
C ASP A 35 2.40 3.26 -8.40
N ALA A 36 2.10 4.53 -8.17
CA ALA A 36 1.55 4.96 -6.89
C ALA A 36 0.16 4.35 -6.67
N GLU A 37 -0.66 4.34 -7.70
CA GLU A 37 -2.00 3.75 -7.59
C GLU A 37 -1.93 2.26 -7.29
N ASP A 38 -1.02 1.55 -7.95
CA ASP A 38 -0.83 0.13 -7.69
C ASP A 38 -0.38 -0.12 -6.25
N ALA A 39 0.55 0.71 -5.76
CA ALA A 39 1.04 0.57 -4.40
C ALA A 39 -0.07 0.80 -3.38
N VAL A 40 -0.92 1.81 -3.62
CA VAL A 40 -2.05 2.07 -2.73
C VAL A 40 -3.01 0.88 -2.73
N GLN A 41 -3.29 0.30 -3.90
CA GLN A 41 -4.14 -0.87 -3.97
C GLN A 41 -3.57 -2.01 -3.13
N ASP A 42 -2.26 -2.24 -3.23
CA ASP A 42 -1.62 -3.28 -2.45
C ASP A 42 -1.81 -3.07 -0.96
N VAL A 43 -1.73 -1.80 -0.51
CA VAL A 43 -1.92 -1.48 0.90
C VAL A 43 -3.34 -1.86 1.34
N PHE A 44 -4.34 -1.52 0.53
CA PHE A 44 -5.73 -1.81 0.91
C PHE A 44 -6.05 -3.29 0.83
N ILE A 45 -5.41 -4.02 -0.08
CA ILE A 45 -5.56 -5.47 -0.09
C ILE A 45 -5.03 -6.06 1.22
N LYS A 46 -3.86 -5.61 1.66
CA LYS A 46 -3.32 -6.07 2.93
C LYS A 46 -4.18 -5.65 4.10
N TYR A 47 -4.71 -4.43 4.05
CA TYR A 47 -5.59 -3.94 5.09
C TYR A 47 -6.82 -4.83 5.24
N SER A 48 -7.37 -5.30 4.14
CA SER A 48 -8.59 -6.10 4.19
C SER A 48 -8.42 -7.36 5.01
N ALA A 49 -7.19 -7.87 5.12
CA ALA A 49 -6.92 -9.06 5.92
C ALA A 49 -6.85 -8.76 7.41
N VAL A 50 -6.63 -7.51 7.80
CA VAL A 50 -6.44 -7.16 9.21
C VAL A 50 -7.44 -6.10 9.68
N ALA A 51 -8.44 -5.81 8.87
CA ALA A 51 -9.45 -4.80 9.22
C ALA A 51 -10.11 -5.17 10.54
N GLY A 52 -10.24 -4.17 11.40
CA GLY A 52 -10.89 -4.38 12.70
C GLY A 52 -9.96 -4.88 13.80
N SER A 53 -8.68 -5.09 13.53
CA SER A 53 -7.76 -5.61 14.54
C SER A 53 -6.91 -4.52 15.17
N PHE A 54 -7.20 -3.26 14.90
CA PHE A 54 -6.41 -2.16 15.46
C PHE A 54 -7.02 -1.66 16.77
N ARG A 55 -6.15 -1.18 17.65
CA ARG A 55 -6.59 -0.70 18.96
C ARG A 55 -7.39 0.60 18.84
N ASP A 56 -6.97 1.48 17.94
CA ASP A 56 -7.60 2.76 17.74
C ASP A 56 -7.19 3.29 16.37
N GLU A 57 -7.70 4.49 16.06
CA GLU A 57 -7.44 5.08 14.75
C GLU A 57 -5.97 5.47 14.58
N THR A 58 -5.32 5.86 15.65
CA THR A 58 -3.90 6.20 15.58
C THR A 58 -3.07 4.99 15.18
N HIS A 59 -3.37 3.85 15.78
CA HIS A 59 -2.70 2.60 15.45
C HIS A 59 -2.96 2.21 14.00
N GLU A 60 -4.20 2.33 13.57
CA GLU A 60 -4.60 1.99 12.21
C GLU A 60 -3.90 2.88 11.20
N ARG A 61 -3.88 4.18 11.44
CA ARG A 61 -3.24 5.13 10.55
C ARG A 61 -1.74 4.88 10.45
N ALA A 62 -1.11 4.65 11.58
CA ALA A 62 0.34 4.37 11.59
C ALA A 62 0.66 3.11 10.80
N TRP A 63 -0.17 2.08 10.92
CA TRP A 63 0.02 0.85 10.18
C TRP A 63 -0.08 1.10 8.67
N LEU A 64 -1.10 1.85 8.25
CA LEU A 64 -1.31 2.14 6.84
C LEU A 64 -0.11 2.88 6.25
N ILE A 65 0.37 3.90 6.94
CA ILE A 65 1.50 4.69 6.46
C ILE A 65 2.76 3.82 6.39
N ARG A 66 2.99 3.00 7.40
CA ARG A 66 4.17 2.13 7.42
C ARG A 66 4.14 1.12 6.29
N VAL A 67 2.98 0.49 6.08
CA VAL A 67 2.86 -0.51 5.01
C VAL A 67 3.05 0.15 3.64
N ALA A 68 2.46 1.34 3.45
CA ALA A 68 2.63 2.05 2.19
C ALA A 68 4.09 2.41 1.94
N SER A 69 4.76 2.93 2.95
CA SER A 69 6.17 3.31 2.82
C SER A 69 7.04 2.10 2.55
N ASN A 70 6.79 1.00 3.27
CA ASN A 70 7.56 -0.23 3.06
C ASN A 70 7.35 -0.77 1.66
N ARG A 71 6.11 -0.73 1.18
CA ARG A 71 5.81 -1.22 -0.17
C ARG A 71 6.57 -0.40 -1.22
N CYS A 72 6.57 0.92 -1.04
CA CYS A 72 7.27 1.79 -1.98
C CYS A 72 8.77 1.53 -1.97
N ARG A 73 9.35 1.36 -0.79
CA ARG A 73 10.78 1.07 -0.70
C ARG A 73 11.12 -0.26 -1.36
N ASP A 74 10.25 -1.26 -1.21
CA ASP A 74 10.46 -2.53 -1.87
C ASP A 74 10.42 -2.38 -3.38
N LEU A 75 9.46 -1.61 -3.88
CA LEU A 75 9.36 -1.40 -5.32
C LEU A 75 10.57 -0.67 -5.87
N ILE A 76 11.05 0.33 -5.15
CA ILE A 76 12.23 1.07 -5.57
C ILE A 76 13.45 0.17 -5.57
N ARG A 77 13.59 -0.67 -4.55
CA ARG A 77 14.71 -1.59 -4.47
C ARG A 77 14.69 -2.58 -5.63
N HIS A 78 13.52 -3.12 -5.95
CA HIS A 78 13.39 -4.02 -7.08
C HIS A 78 13.72 -3.33 -8.40
N ARG A 79 13.27 -2.08 -8.53
CA ARG A 79 13.55 -1.31 -9.75
C ARG A 79 15.05 -1.08 -9.91
N LYS A 80 15.75 -0.73 -8.83
CA LYS A 80 17.18 -0.50 -8.88
C LYS A 80 17.95 -1.77 -9.21
N ILE A 81 17.53 -2.89 -8.64
CA ILE A 81 18.17 -4.17 -8.94
C ILE A 81 17.99 -4.50 -10.42
N ARG A 82 16.79 -4.29 -10.94
CA ARG A 82 16.51 -4.57 -12.34
C ARG A 82 17.35 -3.70 -13.26
N GLU A 83 17.49 -2.43 -12.93
CA GLU A 83 18.28 -1.50 -13.74
C GLU A 83 19.76 -1.85 -13.66
N TYR A 84 20.19 -2.38 -12.56
CA TYR A 84 21.59 -2.71 -12.34
C TYR A 84 22.03 -3.95 -13.10
N LEU A 85 21.11 -4.88 -13.33
CA LEU A 85 21.44 -6.12 -14.03
C LEU A 85 21.42 -5.91 -15.54
N PRO A 86 22.35 -6.55 -16.26
CA PRO A 86 22.30 -6.50 -17.72
C PRO A 86 21.00 -7.07 -18.23
N LEU A 87 20.54 -6.53 -19.35
CA LEU A 87 19.24 -6.90 -19.87
C LEU A 87 19.16 -8.38 -20.23
N HIS A 88 20.23 -8.90 -20.77
CA HIS A 88 20.24 -10.31 -21.18
C HIS A 88 20.11 -11.24 -19.98
N GLU A 89 20.57 -10.82 -18.81
CA GLU A 89 20.40 -11.63 -17.61
C GLU A 89 18.97 -11.59 -17.13
N VAL A 90 18.33 -10.44 -17.29
CA VAL A 90 16.95 -10.30 -16.86
C VAL A 90 16.03 -11.15 -17.70
N GLU A 91 16.29 -11.22 -18.99
CA GLU A 91 15.43 -11.95 -19.89
C GLU A 91 15.53 -13.46 -19.76
N GLU A 92 16.61 -13.95 -19.26
CA GLU A 92 16.78 -15.39 -19.07
C GLU A 92 16.24 -15.83 -17.72
#